data_cbd5df30f63d8bc65bc3be65e5a4296a
#
_entry.id   cbd5df30f63d8bc65bc3be65e5a4296a
#
_cell.length_a   1.000
_cell.length_b   1.000
_cell.length_c   1.000
_cell.angle_alpha   90.00
_cell.angle_beta   90.00
_cell.angle_gamma   90.00
#
_symmetry.space_group_name_H-M   'P 1'
#
loop_
_entity.id
_entity.type
_entity.pdbx_description
1 polymer ?
#
loop_
_entity_poly.entity_id
_entity_poly.type
_entity_poly.pdbx_seq_one_letter_code
_entity_poly.pdbx_strand_id
1 'polypeptide(L)'
;MRVAVVVAALLLAAVSGCGGGNNAAKSTTTKATTTPIQAVFKATLVAPNHHPIVNQNWPITVKVTNLADQPIAATVQMNVLFGGAQVGRVDNGKIYRFKGRHHEIITWPVAAVGHQLTLQFVVKAGGMTKKILWQIVVMKKK
;
A
#
# COMPACT_ATOMS: atom_id res chain seq x y z
N MET A 1 22.89 -18.78 21.82
CA MET A 1 23.61 -19.30 20.63
C MET A 1 24.10 -18.13 19.79
N ARG A 2 25.30 -18.22 19.31
CA ARG A 2 26.25 -17.16 18.97
C ARG A 2 25.88 -16.41 17.67
N VAL A 3 25.90 -15.09 17.78
CA VAL A 3 25.90 -14.13 16.64
C VAL A 3 27.28 -14.16 15.99
N ALA A 4 27.32 -14.35 14.68
CA ALA A 4 28.54 -14.16 13.88
C ALA A 4 28.39 -12.91 13.03
N VAL A 5 29.14 -11.88 13.40
CA VAL A 5 29.34 -10.66 12.61
C VAL A 5 30.52 -10.93 11.67
N VAL A 6 30.30 -10.80 10.36
CA VAL A 6 31.37 -10.81 9.36
C VAL A 6 31.56 -9.40 8.83
N VAL A 7 32.66 -8.79 9.22
CA VAL A 7 33.20 -7.56 8.64
C VAL A 7 34.14 -7.97 7.52
N ALA A 8 33.93 -7.53 6.32
CA ALA A 8 34.86 -7.68 5.20
C ALA A 8 35.31 -6.31 4.71
N ALA A 9 36.62 -6.18 4.67
CA ALA A 9 37.40 -4.96 4.52
C ALA A 9 37.47 -4.42 3.09
N LEU A 10 37.70 -3.11 3.03
CA LEU A 10 38.09 -2.32 1.87
C LEU A 10 39.38 -2.83 1.21
N LEU A 11 39.42 -2.74 -0.11
CA LEU A 11 40.67 -2.66 -0.87
C LEU A 11 40.55 -1.51 -1.88
N LEU A 12 41.30 -0.43 -1.60
CA LEU A 12 41.65 0.63 -2.55
C LEU A 12 42.70 0.09 -3.50
N ALA A 13 42.49 0.30 -4.81
CA ALA A 13 43.56 0.26 -5.80
C ALA A 13 43.54 1.55 -6.62
N ALA A 14 44.50 2.40 -6.36
CA ALA A 14 44.85 3.56 -7.18
C ALA A 14 45.72 3.09 -8.35
N VAL A 15 45.36 3.44 -9.57
CA VAL A 15 46.24 3.34 -10.73
C VAL A 15 46.28 4.69 -11.43
N SER A 16 47.41 5.36 -11.28
CA SER A 16 47.82 6.52 -12.07
C SER A 16 48.34 6.05 -13.43
N GLY A 17 47.81 6.61 -14.50
CA GLY A 17 48.32 6.42 -15.87
C GLY A 17 48.14 7.70 -16.67
N CYS A 18 49.22 8.48 -16.80
CA CYS A 18 49.35 9.60 -17.74
C CYS A 18 49.56 9.08 -19.16
N GLY A 19 49.01 9.74 -20.18
CA GLY A 19 49.54 9.67 -21.52
C GLY A 19 48.57 9.93 -22.67
N GLY A 20 48.75 11.07 -23.38
CA GLY A 20 48.54 11.15 -24.81
C GLY A 20 47.19 11.63 -25.31
N GLY A 21 47.17 12.86 -25.87
CA GLY A 21 46.00 13.48 -26.51
C GLY A 21 45.54 12.78 -27.77
N ASN A 22 44.25 12.97 -28.05
CA ASN A 22 43.69 13.17 -29.38
C ASN A 22 42.26 13.66 -29.25
N ASN A 23 41.97 14.72 -29.98
CA ASN A 23 40.65 15.33 -30.10
C ASN A 23 39.62 14.30 -30.64
N ALA A 24 38.75 13.77 -29.77
CA ALA A 24 37.57 13.08 -30.18
C ALA A 24 36.36 13.81 -29.61
N ALA A 25 35.44 14.15 -30.48
CA ALA A 25 34.21 14.85 -30.19
C ALA A 25 33.50 14.23 -29.00
N LYS A 26 33.26 15.02 -27.94
CA LYS A 26 32.55 14.65 -26.73
C LYS A 26 31.07 14.52 -27.07
N SER A 27 30.65 13.32 -27.48
CA SER A 27 29.25 12.97 -27.50
C SER A 27 28.73 13.00 -26.07
N THR A 28 28.15 14.10 -25.70
CA THR A 28 27.34 14.23 -24.47
C THR A 28 26.08 13.41 -24.68
N THR A 29 26.16 12.12 -24.36
CA THR A 29 24.96 11.30 -24.19
C THR A 29 24.23 11.83 -22.95
N THR A 30 23.33 12.77 -23.17
CA THR A 30 22.38 13.21 -22.14
C THR A 30 21.52 12.02 -21.82
N LYS A 31 21.86 11.31 -20.73
CA LYS A 31 21.04 10.26 -20.18
C LYS A 31 19.74 10.94 -19.73
N ALA A 32 18.71 10.87 -20.58
CA ALA A 32 17.39 11.33 -20.24
C ALA A 32 16.95 10.55 -18.98
N THR A 33 16.95 11.21 -17.84
CA THR A 33 16.35 10.70 -16.61
C THR A 33 14.86 10.70 -16.84
N THR A 34 14.32 9.63 -17.39
CA THR A 34 12.88 9.42 -17.51
C THR A 34 12.37 9.23 -16.09
N THR A 35 11.89 10.30 -15.47
CA THR A 35 11.12 10.21 -14.23
C THR A 35 9.95 9.27 -14.52
N PRO A 36 9.80 8.14 -13.82
CA PRO A 36 8.67 7.26 -14.06
C PRO A 36 7.39 8.03 -13.80
N ILE A 37 6.56 8.22 -14.83
CA ILE A 37 5.22 8.80 -14.68
C ILE A 37 4.45 7.83 -13.79
N GLN A 38 4.27 8.20 -12.52
CA GLN A 38 3.48 7.39 -11.60
C GLN A 38 2.04 7.36 -12.10
N ALA A 39 1.58 6.18 -12.47
CA ALA A 39 0.24 6.00 -12.98
C ALA A 39 -0.79 6.34 -11.89
N VAL A 40 -1.47 7.47 -12.05
CA VAL A 40 -2.55 7.87 -11.14
C VAL A 40 -3.70 6.88 -11.28
N PHE A 41 -4.27 6.44 -10.16
CA PHE A 41 -5.40 5.53 -10.14
C PHE A 41 -6.53 6.05 -9.25
N LYS A 42 -7.76 5.57 -9.50
CA LYS A 42 -8.92 5.78 -8.65
C LYS A 42 -9.09 4.58 -7.72
N ALA A 43 -9.31 4.82 -6.43
CA ALA A 43 -9.67 3.77 -5.48
C ALA A 43 -10.86 4.25 -4.67
N THR A 44 -11.92 3.44 -4.63
CA THR A 44 -13.17 3.73 -3.92
C THR A 44 -13.58 2.54 -3.08
N LEU A 45 -14.24 2.82 -1.94
CA LEU A 45 -14.85 1.82 -1.09
C LEU A 45 -16.36 1.91 -1.23
N VAL A 46 -16.99 0.74 -1.32
CA VAL A 46 -18.45 0.58 -1.23
C VAL A 46 -18.75 -0.32 -0.05
N ALA A 47 -19.57 0.18 0.87
CA ALA A 47 -20.05 -0.54 2.04
C ALA A 47 -21.55 -0.24 2.23
N PRO A 48 -22.33 -1.13 2.87
CA PRO A 48 -23.78 -0.94 3.03
C PRO A 48 -24.14 0.31 3.86
N ASN A 49 -23.34 0.57 4.90
CA ASN A 49 -23.55 1.67 5.83
C ASN A 49 -22.32 1.88 6.72
N HIS A 50 -22.41 2.87 7.63
CA HIS A 50 -21.39 3.17 8.64
C HIS A 50 -21.66 2.52 10.01
N HIS A 51 -22.70 1.66 10.10
CA HIS A 51 -23.16 1.06 11.34
C HIS A 51 -23.25 -0.47 11.22
N PRO A 52 -22.10 -1.17 11.10
CA PRO A 52 -22.10 -2.62 11.09
C PRO A 52 -22.66 -3.17 12.42
N ILE A 53 -23.37 -4.30 12.35
CA ILE A 53 -23.93 -4.98 13.52
C ILE A 53 -22.93 -6.03 14.00
N VAL A 54 -22.74 -6.09 15.32
CA VAL A 54 -21.85 -7.06 15.96
C VAL A 54 -22.21 -8.50 15.57
N ASN A 55 -21.20 -9.33 15.32
CA ASN A 55 -21.34 -10.74 14.93
C ASN A 55 -22.21 -10.98 13.68
N GLN A 56 -22.37 -9.95 12.83
CA GLN A 56 -23.02 -10.10 11.53
C GLN A 56 -22.02 -9.84 10.40
N ASN A 57 -22.26 -10.48 9.27
CA ASN A 57 -21.50 -10.25 8.04
C ASN A 57 -21.74 -8.84 7.52
N TRP A 58 -20.67 -8.09 7.38
CA TRP A 58 -20.69 -6.75 6.81
C TRP A 58 -19.85 -6.74 5.52
N PRO A 59 -20.49 -6.83 4.35
CA PRO A 59 -19.80 -6.90 3.08
C PRO A 59 -19.25 -5.54 2.67
N ILE A 60 -18.02 -5.54 2.16
CA ILE A 60 -17.38 -4.36 1.60
C ILE A 60 -16.79 -4.68 0.23
N THR A 61 -16.64 -3.68 -0.60
CA THR A 61 -15.98 -3.81 -1.91
C THR A 61 -15.02 -2.65 -2.13
N VAL A 62 -13.75 -2.97 -2.39
CA VAL A 62 -12.76 -2.00 -2.84
C VAL A 62 -12.70 -2.07 -4.36
N LYS A 63 -12.94 -0.93 -5.03
CA LYS A 63 -12.84 -0.81 -6.49
C LYS A 63 -11.60 0.01 -6.85
N VAL A 64 -10.79 -0.50 -7.78
CA VAL A 64 -9.58 0.18 -8.26
C VAL A 64 -9.56 0.20 -9.79
N THR A 65 -9.44 1.40 -10.33
CA THR A 65 -9.41 1.63 -11.78
C THR A 65 -8.32 2.63 -12.15
N ASN A 66 -7.92 2.65 -13.42
CA ASN A 66 -7.17 3.77 -13.98
C ASN A 66 -8.11 5.00 -14.17
N LEU A 67 -7.57 6.08 -14.73
CA LEU A 67 -8.35 7.31 -14.96
C LEU A 67 -9.44 7.14 -16.04
N ALA A 68 -9.30 6.15 -16.92
CA ALA A 68 -10.29 5.78 -17.94
C ALA A 68 -11.32 4.75 -17.40
N ASP A 69 -11.43 4.58 -16.09
CA ASP A 69 -12.35 3.66 -15.40
C ASP A 69 -12.14 2.16 -15.73
N GLN A 70 -11.01 1.82 -16.32
CA GLN A 70 -10.65 0.42 -16.61
C GLN A 70 -10.06 -0.25 -15.36
N PRO A 71 -10.40 -1.53 -15.11
CA PRO A 71 -9.89 -2.28 -13.97
C PRO A 71 -8.38 -2.53 -14.09
N ILE A 72 -7.63 -2.22 -13.04
CA ILE A 72 -6.19 -2.43 -12.97
C ILE A 72 -5.81 -3.38 -11.84
N ALA A 73 -4.60 -3.94 -11.93
CA ALA A 73 -4.02 -4.76 -10.86
C ALA A 73 -3.67 -3.88 -9.66
N ALA A 74 -4.05 -4.36 -8.47
CA ALA A 74 -3.84 -3.65 -7.22
C ALA A 74 -3.64 -4.63 -6.06
N THR A 75 -3.15 -4.09 -4.95
CA THR A 75 -3.17 -4.75 -3.65
C THR A 75 -3.90 -3.90 -2.64
N VAL A 76 -4.52 -4.54 -1.65
CA VAL A 76 -5.11 -3.86 -0.51
C VAL A 76 -4.74 -4.54 0.80
N GLN A 77 -4.47 -3.76 1.82
CA GLN A 77 -4.34 -4.16 3.21
C GLN A 77 -5.30 -3.32 4.05
N MET A 78 -5.95 -3.94 5.04
CA MET A 78 -6.98 -3.30 5.85
C MET A 78 -6.55 -3.23 7.30
N ASN A 79 -6.52 -2.01 7.85
CA ASN A 79 -6.18 -1.71 9.23
C ASN A 79 -7.40 -1.16 9.96
N VAL A 80 -7.47 -1.39 11.27
CA VAL A 80 -8.48 -0.80 12.16
C VAL A 80 -7.80 0.25 13.02
N LEU A 81 -8.31 1.48 13.01
CA LEU A 81 -7.81 2.59 13.80
C LEU A 81 -8.84 3.00 14.86
N PHE A 82 -8.35 3.37 16.03
CA PHE A 82 -9.10 4.03 17.10
C PHE A 82 -8.36 5.29 17.52
N GLY A 83 -9.02 6.45 17.50
CA GLY A 83 -8.38 7.73 17.80
C GLY A 83 -7.18 8.05 16.88
N GLY A 84 -7.15 7.50 15.66
CA GLY A 84 -6.02 7.65 14.73
C GLY A 84 -4.89 6.64 14.91
N ALA A 85 -4.83 5.91 16.03
CA ALA A 85 -3.86 4.86 16.28
C ALA A 85 -4.34 3.51 15.73
N GLN A 86 -3.43 2.74 15.14
CA GLN A 86 -3.75 1.39 14.66
C GLN A 86 -3.91 0.44 15.86
N VAL A 87 -5.13 -0.10 16.02
CA VAL A 87 -5.47 -1.03 17.10
C VAL A 87 -5.66 -2.46 16.62
N GLY A 88 -5.76 -2.66 15.32
CA GLY A 88 -5.94 -3.99 14.74
C GLY A 88 -5.74 -4.01 13.23
N ARG A 89 -5.83 -5.22 12.67
CA ARG A 89 -5.79 -5.48 11.23
C ARG A 89 -6.86 -6.50 10.89
N VAL A 90 -7.51 -6.30 9.77
CA VAL A 90 -8.40 -7.32 9.20
C VAL A 90 -7.54 -8.47 8.69
N ASP A 91 -7.96 -9.71 8.92
CA ASP A 91 -7.26 -10.94 8.55
C ASP A 91 -5.76 -10.94 8.89
N ASN A 92 -5.42 -10.52 10.11
CA ASN A 92 -4.04 -10.45 10.60
C ASN A 92 -3.09 -9.62 9.70
N GLY A 93 -3.65 -8.68 8.92
CA GLY A 93 -2.89 -7.83 8.02
C GLY A 93 -2.54 -8.44 6.68
N LYS A 94 -3.30 -9.44 6.25
CA LYS A 94 -3.17 -10.05 4.93
C LYS A 94 -3.23 -8.99 3.83
N ILE A 95 -2.37 -9.14 2.83
CA ILE A 95 -2.37 -8.31 1.63
C ILE A 95 -3.07 -9.08 0.53
N TYR A 96 -4.20 -8.55 0.06
CA TYR A 96 -4.96 -9.12 -1.04
C TYR A 96 -4.49 -8.56 -2.36
N ARG A 97 -4.31 -9.42 -3.36
CA ARG A 97 -3.99 -9.07 -4.74
C ARG A 97 -5.21 -9.28 -5.60
N PHE A 98 -5.59 -8.29 -6.40
CA PHE A 98 -6.80 -8.36 -7.23
C PHE A 98 -6.66 -7.46 -8.46
N LYS A 99 -7.63 -7.58 -9.38
CA LYS A 99 -7.77 -6.68 -10.53
C LYS A 99 -9.18 -6.07 -10.53
N GLY A 100 -9.25 -4.75 -10.45
CA GLY A 100 -10.47 -3.98 -10.52
C GLY A 100 -11.30 -3.98 -9.24
N ARG A 101 -11.67 -5.13 -8.66
CA ARG A 101 -12.52 -5.23 -7.47
C ARG A 101 -12.02 -6.30 -6.52
N HIS A 102 -12.07 -5.97 -5.22
CA HIS A 102 -11.89 -6.92 -4.13
C HIS A 102 -13.12 -6.86 -3.23
N HIS A 103 -13.73 -8.01 -2.99
CA HIS A 103 -14.87 -8.15 -2.09
C HIS A 103 -14.40 -8.84 -0.81
N GLU A 104 -14.80 -8.30 0.34
CA GLU A 104 -14.47 -8.87 1.65
C GLU A 104 -15.70 -8.82 2.56
N ILE A 105 -15.76 -9.77 3.51
CA ILE A 105 -16.80 -9.81 4.54
C ILE A 105 -16.12 -9.65 5.89
N ILE A 106 -16.44 -8.58 6.59
CA ILE A 106 -15.92 -8.31 7.92
C ILE A 106 -16.98 -8.64 8.96
N THR A 107 -16.57 -9.35 10.01
CA THR A 107 -17.40 -9.59 11.20
C THR A 107 -16.76 -8.86 12.39
N TRP A 108 -17.57 -8.08 13.08
CA TRP A 108 -17.10 -7.24 14.19
C TRP A 108 -17.29 -7.93 15.53
N PRO A 109 -16.26 -7.94 16.40
CA PRO A 109 -16.34 -8.55 17.73
C PRO A 109 -17.14 -7.67 18.70
N VAL A 110 -17.63 -8.25 19.78
CA VAL A 110 -18.39 -7.54 20.84
C VAL A 110 -17.58 -6.37 21.43
N ALA A 111 -16.28 -6.52 21.56
CA ALA A 111 -15.40 -5.46 22.07
C ALA A 111 -15.38 -4.18 21.21
N ALA A 112 -15.83 -4.24 19.95
CA ALA A 112 -15.91 -3.08 19.08
C ALA A 112 -17.21 -2.27 19.25
N VAL A 113 -18.21 -2.80 19.98
CA VAL A 113 -19.53 -2.18 20.10
C VAL A 113 -19.48 -0.82 20.79
N GLY A 114 -20.11 0.18 20.17
CA GLY A 114 -20.21 1.55 20.70
C GLY A 114 -18.95 2.39 20.48
N HIS A 115 -17.86 1.82 19.95
CA HIS A 115 -16.65 2.55 19.64
C HIS A 115 -16.69 3.13 18.22
N GLN A 116 -16.27 4.38 18.08
CA GLN A 116 -16.04 4.97 16.78
C GLN A 116 -14.67 4.51 16.25
N LEU A 117 -14.70 3.64 15.27
CA LEU A 117 -13.51 3.08 14.63
C LEU A 117 -13.36 3.65 13.23
N THR A 118 -12.15 3.61 12.71
CA THR A 118 -11.85 3.94 11.31
C THR A 118 -11.20 2.73 10.64
N LEU A 119 -11.81 2.23 9.58
CA LEU A 119 -11.15 1.31 8.66
C LEU A 119 -10.24 2.09 7.73
N GLN A 120 -8.99 1.70 7.67
CA GLN A 120 -8.02 2.25 6.74
C GLN A 120 -7.66 1.18 5.71
N PHE A 121 -7.98 1.46 4.47
CA PHE A 121 -7.60 0.63 3.31
C PHE A 121 -6.35 1.22 2.68
N VAL A 122 -5.24 0.50 2.76
CA VAL A 122 -3.99 0.86 2.10
C VAL A 122 -3.96 0.17 0.75
N VAL A 123 -4.28 0.91 -0.31
CA VAL A 123 -4.36 0.41 -1.68
C VAL A 123 -3.11 0.79 -2.44
N LYS A 124 -2.47 -0.18 -3.11
CA LYS A 124 -1.29 0.05 -3.96
C LYS A 124 -1.58 -0.42 -5.38
N ALA A 125 -1.29 0.44 -6.36
CA ALA A 125 -1.38 0.14 -7.78
C ALA A 125 -0.42 1.03 -8.57
N GLY A 126 0.21 0.51 -9.62
CA GLY A 126 1.09 1.27 -10.49
C GLY A 126 2.24 1.99 -9.77
N GLY A 127 2.80 1.40 -8.70
CA GLY A 127 3.87 2.01 -7.89
C GLY A 127 3.40 3.08 -6.90
N MET A 128 2.10 3.42 -6.87
CA MET A 128 1.53 4.40 -5.96
C MET A 128 0.76 3.76 -4.82
N THR A 129 0.62 4.51 -3.72
CA THR A 129 -0.18 4.11 -2.55
C THR A 129 -1.26 5.15 -2.29
N LYS A 130 -2.50 4.70 -2.11
CA LYS A 130 -3.61 5.51 -1.62
C LYS A 130 -4.18 4.92 -0.34
N LYS A 131 -4.62 5.79 0.58
CA LYS A 131 -5.32 5.40 1.80
C LYS A 131 -6.77 5.86 1.68
N ILE A 132 -7.71 4.93 1.89
CA ILE A 132 -9.13 5.23 2.04
C ILE A 132 -9.47 5.06 3.51
N LEU A 133 -10.11 6.05 4.09
CA LEU A 133 -10.56 6.03 5.48
C LEU A 133 -12.08 5.93 5.50
N TRP A 134 -12.60 4.99 6.29
CA TRP A 134 -14.03 4.75 6.43
C TRP A 134 -14.39 4.65 7.90
N GLN A 135 -15.11 5.65 8.40
CA GLN A 135 -15.54 5.70 9.80
C GLN A 135 -16.77 4.82 10.01
N ILE A 136 -16.79 4.09 11.11
CA ILE A 136 -17.88 3.22 11.51
C ILE A 136 -18.12 3.32 13.01
N VAL A 137 -19.34 2.97 13.42
CA VAL A 137 -19.72 2.67 14.81
C VAL A 137 -20.39 1.32 14.84
N VAL A 138 -19.80 0.34 15.53
CA VAL A 138 -20.35 -1.00 15.62
C VAL A 138 -21.56 -0.99 16.57
N MET A 139 -22.70 -1.48 16.08
CA MET A 139 -23.97 -1.47 16.81
C MET A 139 -24.27 -2.85 17.41
N LYS A 140 -25.01 -2.84 18.54
CA LYS A 140 -25.60 -4.07 19.08
C LYS A 140 -26.71 -4.56 18.15
N LYS A 141 -26.88 -5.87 18.09
CA LYS A 141 -28.11 -6.46 17.52
C LYS A 141 -29.28 -6.10 18.46
N LYS A 142 -30.33 -5.53 17.88
CA LYS A 142 -31.62 -5.32 18.60
C LYS A 142 -32.29 -6.67 18.82
#